data_b27fcda48be639bd6291c4482d802522
#
_entry.id   b27fcda48be639bd6291c4482d802522
#
_cell.length_a   1.000
_cell.length_b   1.000
_cell.length_c   1.000
_cell.angle_alpha   90.00
_cell.angle_beta   90.00
_cell.angle_gamma   90.00
#
_symmetry.space_group_name_H-M   'P 1'
#
loop_
_entity.id
_entity.type
_entity.pdbx_description
1 polymer ?
#
loop_
_entity_poly.entity_id
_entity_poly.type
_entity_poly.pdbx_seq_one_letter_code
_entity_poly.pdbx_strand_id
1 'polypeptide(L)'
;MKILILGAGATGGYFGGRLAASGADVTFLVRPKRADQLAADGLVIESPHGNLKTRVNAVTSSMLSGTHDVVILSCKAYDLERSIEAVRPAVGTATKVLPLLNGLKHLDALDLAFGQDRVLGGSCHLSVALDEDGSIRHLNQLHLLTYGPRRQKQKEFCEALHPFFARAGF
;
A
#
# COMPACT_ATOMS: atom_id res chain seq x y z
N MET A 1 -7.77 10.18 7.16
CA MET A 1 -7.69 9.47 5.85
C MET A 1 -7.42 8.00 6.17
N LYS A 2 -8.31 7.12 5.74
CA LYS A 2 -8.20 5.67 5.92
C LYS A 2 -7.44 5.07 4.73
N ILE A 3 -6.33 4.42 5.00
CA ILE A 3 -5.42 3.86 3.98
C ILE A 3 -5.48 2.33 4.06
N LEU A 4 -5.85 1.68 2.96
CA LEU A 4 -5.74 0.23 2.83
C LEU A 4 -4.47 -0.11 2.04
N ILE A 5 -3.64 -0.99 2.58
CA ILE A 5 -2.47 -1.54 1.88
C ILE A 5 -2.77 -2.99 1.52
N LEU A 6 -2.78 -3.31 0.24
CA LEU A 6 -2.89 -4.71 -0.18
C LEU A 6 -1.53 -5.40 -0.04
N GLY A 7 -1.47 -6.29 0.95
CA GLY A 7 -0.27 -7.05 1.27
C GLY A 7 0.69 -6.33 2.21
N ALA A 8 1.22 -7.07 3.18
CA ALA A 8 2.35 -6.69 4.03
C ALA A 8 3.60 -7.49 3.63
N GLY A 9 3.83 -7.56 2.32
CA GLY A 9 5.07 -8.07 1.73
C GLY A 9 6.17 -7.01 1.76
N ALA A 10 7.24 -7.20 1.00
CA ALA A 10 8.38 -6.30 0.99
C ALA A 10 7.99 -4.84 0.73
N THR A 11 7.40 -4.52 -0.42
CA THR A 11 7.05 -3.15 -0.81
C THR A 11 5.89 -2.58 0.02
N GLY A 12 4.77 -3.30 0.08
CA GLY A 12 3.59 -2.83 0.82
C GLY A 12 3.83 -2.71 2.31
N GLY A 13 4.56 -3.67 2.89
CA GLY A 13 4.94 -3.62 4.30
C GLY A 13 5.89 -2.47 4.60
N TYR A 14 6.85 -2.19 3.71
CA TYR A 14 7.78 -1.07 3.88
C TYR A 14 7.05 0.28 3.92
N PHE A 15 6.30 0.61 2.86
CA PHE A 15 5.58 1.89 2.79
C PHE A 15 4.47 1.98 3.82
N GLY A 16 3.66 0.93 3.95
CA GLY A 16 2.54 0.91 4.90
C GLY A 16 3.00 0.92 6.37
N GLY A 17 4.10 0.24 6.69
CA GLY A 17 4.67 0.24 8.04
C GLY A 17 5.16 1.62 8.46
N ARG A 18 5.87 2.34 7.57
CA ARG A 18 6.31 3.71 7.85
C ARG A 18 5.13 4.68 7.95
N LEU A 19 4.10 4.54 7.10
CA LEU A 19 2.86 5.30 7.22
C LEU A 19 2.18 5.05 8.58
N ALA A 20 2.02 3.78 8.98
CA ALA A 20 1.42 3.44 10.27
C ALA A 20 2.23 4.01 11.46
N ALA A 21 3.55 3.90 11.41
CA ALA A 21 4.43 4.44 12.44
C ALA A 21 4.39 5.98 12.52
N SER A 22 4.09 6.67 11.43
CA SER A 22 3.89 8.12 11.40
C SER A 22 2.50 8.56 11.90
N GLY A 23 1.67 7.62 12.36
CA GLY A 23 0.33 7.88 12.90
C GLY A 23 -0.78 7.92 11.85
N ALA A 24 -0.54 7.44 10.63
CA ALA A 24 -1.60 7.31 9.63
C ALA A 24 -2.53 6.12 9.98
N ASP A 25 -3.82 6.25 9.65
CA ASP A 25 -4.82 5.19 9.80
C ASP A 25 -4.65 4.15 8.67
N VAL A 26 -3.77 3.17 8.91
CA VAL A 26 -3.39 2.13 7.95
C VAL A 26 -3.97 0.79 8.35
N THR A 27 -4.65 0.15 7.41
CA THR A 27 -5.07 -1.25 7.50
C THR A 27 -4.38 -2.06 6.41
N PHE A 28 -3.80 -3.20 6.77
CA PHE A 28 -3.22 -4.14 5.83
C PHE A 28 -4.23 -5.23 5.50
N LEU A 29 -4.54 -5.41 4.23
CA LEU A 29 -5.28 -6.58 3.74
C LEU A 29 -4.27 -7.69 3.39
N VAL A 30 -4.27 -8.77 4.16
CA VAL A 30 -3.27 -9.84 4.06
C VAL A 30 -3.88 -11.23 4.06
N ARG A 31 -3.10 -12.23 3.66
CA ARG A 31 -3.47 -13.66 3.80
C ARG A 31 -3.42 -14.07 5.28
N PRO A 32 -4.21 -15.09 5.71
CA PRO A 32 -4.31 -15.50 7.13
C PRO A 32 -2.94 -15.72 7.80
N LYS A 33 -2.04 -16.49 7.19
CA LYS A 33 -0.69 -16.73 7.75
C LYS A 33 0.07 -15.43 8.06
N ARG A 34 -0.07 -14.40 7.20
CA ARG A 34 0.59 -13.11 7.43
C ARG A 34 -0.11 -12.30 8.51
N ALA A 35 -1.44 -12.39 8.61
CA ALA A 35 -2.19 -11.76 9.69
C ALA A 35 -1.77 -12.30 11.07
N ASP A 36 -1.67 -13.63 11.20
CA ASP A 36 -1.23 -14.28 12.44
C ASP A 36 0.19 -13.86 12.83
N GLN A 37 1.11 -13.80 11.86
CA GLN A 37 2.48 -13.35 12.09
C GLN A 37 2.54 -11.89 12.54
N LEU A 38 1.81 -10.99 11.86
CA LEU A 38 1.75 -9.58 12.24
C LEU A 38 1.10 -9.36 13.63
N ALA A 39 0.12 -10.19 13.99
CA ALA A 39 -0.49 -10.15 15.30
C ALA A 39 0.47 -10.59 16.41
N ALA A 40 1.27 -11.63 16.15
CA ALA A 40 2.25 -12.15 17.12
C ALA A 40 3.46 -11.20 17.27
N ASP A 41 4.12 -10.88 16.17
CA ASP A 41 5.46 -10.26 16.17
C ASP A 41 5.43 -8.75 15.88
N GLY A 42 4.34 -8.23 15.30
CA GLY A 42 4.27 -6.91 14.71
C GLY A 42 4.91 -6.87 13.31
N LEU A 43 4.99 -5.69 12.76
CA LEU A 43 5.72 -5.43 11.51
C LEU A 43 7.12 -4.95 11.84
N VAL A 44 8.13 -5.61 11.26
CA VAL A 44 9.56 -5.30 11.45
C VAL A 44 10.15 -4.83 10.13
N ILE A 45 10.84 -3.69 10.15
CA ILE A 45 11.59 -3.14 9.01
C ILE A 45 13.01 -2.86 9.47
N GLU A 46 13.99 -3.42 8.78
CA GLU A 46 15.40 -3.08 8.89
C GLU A 46 15.80 -2.20 7.71
N SER A 47 16.29 -0.99 7.98
CA SER A 47 16.50 -0.01 6.91
C SER A 47 17.60 0.99 7.25
N PRO A 48 18.39 1.41 6.26
CA PRO A 48 19.33 2.54 6.41
C PRO A 48 18.65 3.85 6.84
N HIS A 49 17.34 3.97 6.60
CA HIS A 49 16.52 5.11 7.06
C HIS A 49 15.91 4.91 8.46
N GLY A 50 16.50 4.04 9.26
CA GLY A 50 16.05 3.69 10.60
C GLY A 50 15.21 2.41 10.63
N ASN A 51 15.54 1.57 11.61
CA ASN A 51 14.79 0.34 11.89
C ASN A 51 13.46 0.68 12.54
N LEU A 52 12.46 -0.17 12.28
CA LEU A 52 11.10 0.01 12.79
C LEU A 52 10.56 -1.33 13.27
N LYS A 53 9.95 -1.33 14.45
CA LYS A 53 9.08 -2.41 14.92
C LYS A 53 7.79 -1.78 15.45
N THR A 54 6.65 -2.13 14.84
CA THR A 54 5.37 -1.52 15.20
C THR A 54 4.23 -2.53 15.10
N ARG A 55 3.22 -2.35 15.94
CA ARG A 55 1.94 -3.04 15.79
C ARG A 55 1.17 -2.38 14.65
N VAL A 56 0.52 -3.20 13.83
CA VAL A 56 -0.27 -2.74 12.68
C VAL A 56 -1.65 -3.39 12.71
N ASN A 57 -2.64 -2.69 12.16
CA ASN A 57 -3.95 -3.28 11.91
C ASN A 57 -3.87 -4.13 10.63
N ALA A 58 -4.11 -5.44 10.77
CA ALA A 58 -4.08 -6.39 9.66
C ALA A 58 -5.38 -7.20 9.65
N VAL A 59 -6.01 -7.26 8.49
CA VAL A 59 -7.27 -7.99 8.28
C VAL A 59 -7.13 -8.97 7.12
N THR A 60 -7.92 -10.03 7.17
CA THR A 60 -8.11 -10.95 6.03
C THR A 60 -9.30 -10.52 5.18
N SER A 61 -9.47 -11.10 4.00
CA SER A 61 -10.60 -10.77 3.11
C SER A 61 -11.96 -11.00 3.76
N SER A 62 -12.10 -11.98 4.66
CA SER A 62 -13.33 -12.22 5.40
C SER A 62 -13.64 -11.19 6.49
N MET A 63 -12.62 -10.44 6.92
CA MET A 63 -12.74 -9.40 7.96
C MET A 63 -12.77 -7.99 7.37
N LEU A 64 -12.48 -7.85 6.07
CA LEU A 64 -12.46 -6.54 5.39
C LEU A 64 -13.87 -5.96 5.37
N SER A 65 -14.02 -4.78 5.95
CA SER A 65 -15.31 -4.09 6.01
C SER A 65 -15.15 -2.59 5.78
N GLY A 66 -16.18 -1.99 5.20
CA GLY A 66 -16.22 -0.56 4.91
C GLY A 66 -15.27 -0.13 3.78
N THR A 67 -15.42 1.12 3.38
CA THR A 67 -14.59 1.71 2.32
C THR A 67 -13.42 2.50 2.91
N HIS A 68 -12.37 2.66 2.11
CA HIS A 68 -11.17 3.42 2.45
C HIS A 68 -11.03 4.64 1.54
N ASP A 69 -10.30 5.64 1.98
CA ASP A 69 -10.05 6.85 1.18
C ASP A 69 -9.05 6.54 0.06
N VAL A 70 -8.03 5.73 0.36
CA VAL A 70 -7.05 5.25 -0.63
C VAL A 70 -6.72 3.78 -0.41
N VAL A 71 -6.61 3.06 -1.53
CA VAL A 71 -6.13 1.68 -1.60
C VAL A 71 -4.80 1.66 -2.33
N ILE A 72 -3.73 1.23 -1.66
CA ILE A 72 -2.38 1.11 -2.21
C ILE A 72 -2.14 -0.33 -2.62
N LEU A 73 -1.83 -0.54 -3.91
CA LEU A 73 -1.57 -1.86 -4.49
C LEU A 73 -0.07 -2.04 -4.73
N SER A 74 0.52 -3.02 -4.06
CA SER A 74 1.93 -3.38 -4.20
C SER A 74 2.13 -4.85 -4.59
N CYS A 75 1.13 -5.45 -5.21
CA CYS A 75 1.18 -6.83 -5.68
C CYS A 75 2.15 -7.01 -6.86
N LYS A 76 2.52 -8.25 -7.13
CA LYS A 76 3.21 -8.59 -8.37
C LYS A 76 2.24 -8.59 -9.55
N ALA A 77 2.74 -8.33 -10.76
CA ALA A 77 1.89 -8.22 -11.97
C ALA A 77 1.02 -9.46 -12.23
N TYR A 78 1.54 -10.66 -11.93
CA TYR A 78 0.80 -11.92 -12.09
C TYR A 78 -0.33 -12.14 -11.07
N ASP A 79 -0.35 -11.36 -9.96
CA ASP A 79 -1.40 -11.41 -8.93
C ASP A 79 -2.44 -10.28 -9.10
N LEU A 80 -2.35 -9.47 -10.17
CA LEU A 80 -3.15 -8.24 -10.30
C LEU A 80 -4.66 -8.50 -10.27
N GLU A 81 -5.15 -9.47 -11.03
CA GLU A 81 -6.59 -9.79 -11.09
C GLU A 81 -7.14 -10.19 -9.72
N ARG A 82 -6.43 -11.09 -9.01
CA ARG A 82 -6.80 -11.49 -7.64
C ARG A 82 -6.74 -10.30 -6.68
N SER A 83 -5.80 -9.40 -6.88
CA SER A 83 -5.63 -8.20 -6.08
C SER A 83 -6.79 -7.23 -6.27
N ILE A 84 -7.25 -7.04 -7.50
CA ILE A 84 -8.43 -6.23 -7.85
C ILE A 84 -9.67 -6.79 -7.12
N GLU A 85 -9.92 -8.09 -7.23
CA GLU A 85 -11.08 -8.70 -6.57
C GLU A 85 -10.99 -8.60 -5.03
N ALA A 86 -9.81 -8.80 -4.46
CA ALA A 86 -9.61 -8.72 -3.01
C ALA A 86 -9.89 -7.33 -2.44
N VAL A 87 -9.54 -6.26 -3.15
CA VAL A 87 -9.74 -4.88 -2.66
C VAL A 87 -11.08 -4.27 -3.07
N ARG A 88 -11.81 -4.89 -4.00
CA ARG A 88 -13.10 -4.37 -4.50
C ARG A 88 -14.08 -3.96 -3.40
N PRO A 89 -14.26 -4.74 -2.30
CA PRO A 89 -15.14 -4.34 -1.19
C PRO A 89 -14.72 -3.05 -0.47
N ALA A 90 -13.45 -2.69 -0.51
CA ALA A 90 -12.91 -1.49 0.13
C ALA A 90 -12.95 -0.24 -0.77
N VAL A 91 -13.32 -0.39 -2.04
CA VAL A 91 -13.34 0.70 -3.03
C VAL A 91 -14.75 1.26 -3.17
N GLY A 92 -15.00 2.41 -2.55
CA GLY A 92 -16.24 3.17 -2.69
C GLY A 92 -16.18 4.21 -3.81
N THR A 93 -17.21 5.05 -3.88
CA THR A 93 -17.34 6.09 -4.94
C THR A 93 -16.23 7.15 -4.88
N ALA A 94 -15.76 7.50 -3.69
CA ALA A 94 -14.71 8.50 -3.46
C ALA A 94 -13.30 7.91 -3.35
N THR A 95 -13.16 6.60 -3.19
CA THR A 95 -11.88 5.91 -3.01
C THR A 95 -10.94 6.14 -4.19
N LYS A 96 -9.66 6.39 -3.90
CA LYS A 96 -8.60 6.37 -4.91
C LYS A 96 -7.77 5.09 -4.82
N VAL A 97 -7.28 4.63 -5.96
CA VAL A 97 -6.43 3.44 -6.08
C VAL A 97 -5.04 3.89 -6.52
N LEU A 98 -4.04 3.65 -5.69
CA LEU A 98 -2.64 4.01 -5.95
C LEU A 98 -1.82 2.73 -6.22
N PRO A 99 -1.53 2.40 -7.47
CA PRO A 99 -0.67 1.27 -7.78
C PRO A 99 0.81 1.64 -7.60
N LEU A 100 1.59 0.72 -7.02
CA LEU A 100 3.05 0.80 -6.91
C LEU A 100 3.71 -0.34 -7.72
N LEU A 101 3.12 -0.68 -8.85
CA LEU A 101 3.60 -1.71 -9.75
C LEU A 101 4.53 -1.12 -10.82
N ASN A 102 5.52 -1.90 -11.24
CA ASN A 102 6.37 -1.52 -12.36
C ASN A 102 5.63 -1.63 -13.70
N GLY A 103 5.98 -0.76 -14.64
CA GLY A 103 5.36 -0.71 -15.96
C GLY A 103 4.02 0.03 -15.97
N LEU A 104 3.25 -0.09 -17.06
CA LEU A 104 2.01 0.65 -17.26
C LEU A 104 0.77 -0.24 -17.55
N LYS A 105 0.98 -1.52 -17.89
CA LYS A 105 -0.12 -2.43 -18.29
C LYS A 105 -1.18 -2.62 -17.22
N HIS A 106 -0.79 -2.52 -15.94
CA HIS A 106 -1.73 -2.63 -14.82
C HIS A 106 -2.77 -1.50 -14.80
N LEU A 107 -2.47 -0.34 -15.38
CA LEU A 107 -3.38 0.82 -15.39
C LEU A 107 -4.65 0.52 -16.17
N ASP A 108 -4.57 -0.17 -17.30
CA ASP A 108 -5.74 -0.51 -18.12
C ASP A 108 -6.70 -1.43 -17.35
N ALA A 109 -6.17 -2.44 -16.68
CA ALA A 109 -6.95 -3.35 -15.85
C ALA A 109 -7.61 -2.65 -14.66
N LEU A 110 -6.88 -1.75 -14.01
CA LEU A 110 -7.39 -0.96 -12.89
C LEU A 110 -8.44 0.06 -13.33
N ASP A 111 -8.24 0.70 -14.48
CA ASP A 111 -9.21 1.64 -15.08
C ASP A 111 -10.53 0.92 -15.45
N LEU A 112 -10.42 -0.29 -16.00
CA LEU A 112 -11.59 -1.13 -16.28
C LEU A 112 -12.34 -1.53 -15.00
N ALA A 113 -11.61 -1.88 -13.95
CA ALA A 113 -12.17 -2.39 -12.70
C ALA A 113 -12.80 -1.29 -11.82
N PHE A 114 -12.16 -0.11 -11.76
CA PHE A 114 -12.51 0.94 -10.81
C PHE A 114 -12.88 2.29 -11.47
N GLY A 115 -12.60 2.45 -12.73
CA GLY A 115 -12.79 3.71 -13.47
C GLY A 115 -11.59 4.65 -13.36
N GLN A 116 -11.30 5.34 -14.46
CA GLN A 116 -10.12 6.21 -14.62
C GLN A 116 -10.04 7.35 -13.59
N ASP A 117 -11.18 7.83 -13.08
CA ASP A 117 -11.23 8.91 -12.10
C ASP A 117 -10.78 8.46 -10.70
N ARG A 118 -10.67 7.14 -10.45
CA ARG A 118 -10.20 6.59 -9.19
C ARG A 118 -8.73 6.17 -9.22
N VAL A 119 -8.19 5.79 -10.37
CA VAL A 119 -6.84 5.24 -10.48
C VAL A 119 -5.81 6.36 -10.64
N LEU A 120 -4.94 6.49 -9.63
CA LEU A 120 -3.81 7.43 -9.64
C LEU A 120 -2.62 6.86 -10.42
N GLY A 121 -1.70 7.73 -10.81
CA GLY A 121 -0.36 7.32 -11.18
C GLY A 121 0.49 7.07 -9.95
N GLY A 122 1.29 5.98 -9.98
CA GLY A 122 2.21 5.68 -8.88
C GLY A 122 3.38 4.83 -9.33
N SER A 123 4.54 5.08 -8.75
CA SER A 123 5.73 4.24 -8.90
C SER A 123 6.60 4.36 -7.65
N CYS A 124 7.43 3.37 -7.42
CA CYS A 124 8.38 3.40 -6.32
C CYS A 124 9.75 2.91 -6.76
N HIS A 125 10.78 3.50 -6.18
CA HIS A 125 12.17 3.10 -6.38
C HIS A 125 12.76 2.75 -5.00
N LEU A 126 12.80 1.47 -4.72
CA LEU A 126 13.45 0.91 -3.52
C LEU A 126 13.83 -0.53 -3.80
N SER A 127 14.79 -1.03 -3.05
CA SER A 127 15.15 -2.45 -3.03
C SER A 127 14.83 -3.02 -1.66
N VAL A 128 13.81 -3.86 -1.59
CA VAL A 128 13.36 -4.47 -0.34
C VAL A 128 13.11 -5.96 -0.53
N ALA A 129 13.41 -6.73 0.50
CA ALA A 129 13.13 -8.16 0.60
C ALA A 129 12.23 -8.43 1.81
N LEU A 130 11.41 -9.46 1.70
CA LEU A 130 10.70 -10.05 2.83
C LEU A 130 11.45 -11.32 3.21
N ASP A 131 12.01 -11.35 4.40
CA ASP A 131 12.77 -12.49 4.91
C ASP A 131 11.80 -13.59 5.45
N GLU A 132 12.33 -14.79 5.69
CA GLU A 132 11.52 -15.95 6.10
C GLU A 132 10.82 -15.74 7.46
N ASP A 133 11.46 -14.99 8.36
CA ASP A 133 10.88 -14.60 9.66
C ASP A 133 9.82 -13.50 9.54
N GLY A 134 9.59 -12.97 8.33
CA GLY A 134 8.61 -11.92 8.05
C GLY A 134 9.11 -10.50 8.29
N SER A 135 10.38 -10.30 8.63
CA SER A 135 11.00 -8.99 8.63
C SER A 135 11.19 -8.46 7.21
N ILE A 136 11.17 -7.15 7.06
CA ILE A 136 11.37 -6.46 5.79
C ILE A 136 12.73 -5.81 5.82
N ARG A 137 13.62 -6.24 4.92
CA ARG A 137 14.96 -5.70 4.82
C ARG A 137 15.09 -4.77 3.63
N HIS A 138 15.46 -3.51 3.90
CA HIS A 138 15.74 -2.50 2.89
C HIS A 138 17.20 -2.54 2.50
N LEU A 139 17.48 -2.85 1.23
CA LEU A 139 18.79 -3.27 0.74
C LEU A 139 19.62 -2.14 0.11
N ASN A 140 19.05 -0.94 -0.07
CA ASN A 140 19.75 0.21 -0.65
C ASN A 140 19.35 1.52 0.04
N GLN A 141 19.90 2.65 -0.43
CA GLN A 141 19.59 3.97 0.12
C GLN A 141 18.35 4.64 -0.51
N LEU A 142 17.80 4.06 -1.60
CA LEU A 142 16.65 4.64 -2.28
C LEU A 142 15.35 4.20 -1.66
N HIS A 143 14.51 5.13 -1.25
CA HIS A 143 13.13 4.86 -0.85
C HIS A 143 12.16 5.92 -1.42
N LEU A 144 12.26 6.13 -2.71
CA LEU A 144 11.46 7.13 -3.39
C LEU A 144 10.08 6.58 -3.75
N LEU A 145 9.06 7.34 -3.41
CA LEU A 145 7.68 7.14 -3.83
C LEU A 145 7.26 8.32 -4.70
N THR A 146 6.90 8.04 -5.96
CA THR A 146 6.34 9.02 -6.89
C THR A 146 4.89 8.70 -7.14
N TYR A 147 4.00 9.66 -6.97
CA TYR A 147 2.58 9.50 -7.27
C TYR A 147 1.97 10.83 -7.72
N GLY A 148 0.84 10.75 -8.39
CA GLY A 148 0.19 11.96 -8.85
C GLY A 148 -1.13 11.71 -9.59
N PRO A 149 -1.82 12.80 -9.96
CA PRO A 149 -3.06 12.73 -10.70
C PRO A 149 -2.79 12.32 -12.15
N ARG A 150 -3.58 11.38 -12.66
CA ARG A 150 -3.68 11.07 -14.09
C ARG A 150 -4.78 11.90 -14.77
N ARG A 151 -5.67 12.46 -13.97
CA ARG A 151 -6.79 13.30 -14.36
C ARG A 151 -6.88 14.53 -13.46
N GLN A 152 -7.32 15.66 -14.01
CA GLN A 152 -7.42 16.93 -13.25
C GLN A 152 -8.22 16.80 -11.94
N LYS A 153 -9.31 16.04 -11.96
CA LYS A 153 -10.18 15.79 -10.79
C LYS A 153 -9.48 15.10 -9.61
N GLN A 154 -8.30 14.51 -9.83
CA GLN A 154 -7.54 13.78 -8.81
C GLN A 154 -6.54 14.68 -8.08
N LYS A 155 -6.32 15.92 -8.57
CA LYS A 155 -5.27 16.81 -8.08
C LYS A 155 -5.43 17.12 -6.59
N GLU A 156 -6.61 17.56 -6.19
CA GLU A 156 -6.92 17.90 -4.79
C GLU A 156 -6.70 16.72 -3.84
N PHE A 157 -7.10 15.51 -4.28
CA PHE A 157 -6.85 14.30 -3.48
C PHE A 157 -5.35 14.00 -3.33
N CYS A 158 -4.56 14.14 -4.39
CA CYS A 158 -3.11 13.93 -4.32
C CYS A 158 -2.44 14.94 -3.39
N GLU A 159 -2.89 16.20 -3.41
CA GLU A 159 -2.43 17.25 -2.50
C GLU A 159 -2.78 16.91 -1.04
N ALA A 160 -4.01 16.42 -0.78
CA ALA A 160 -4.45 15.99 0.55
C ALA A 160 -3.71 14.73 1.05
N LEU A 161 -3.23 13.88 0.16
CA LEU A 161 -2.46 12.67 0.49
C LEU A 161 -1.00 12.98 0.85
N HIS A 162 -0.43 14.05 0.28
CA HIS A 162 0.99 14.39 0.43
C HIS A 162 1.47 14.50 1.89
N PRO A 163 0.76 15.16 2.83
CA PRO A 163 1.22 15.27 4.22
C PRO A 163 1.40 13.92 4.93
N PHE A 164 0.67 12.88 4.52
CA PHE A 164 0.81 11.54 5.10
C PHE A 164 2.13 10.89 4.68
N PHE A 165 2.48 10.98 3.39
CA PHE A 165 3.74 10.45 2.89
C PHE A 165 4.95 11.26 3.38
N ALA A 166 4.85 12.58 3.40
CA ALA A 166 5.91 13.46 3.91
C ALA A 166 6.25 13.15 5.37
N ARG A 167 5.23 12.94 6.25
CA ARG A 167 5.45 12.55 7.65
C ARG A 167 6.06 11.17 7.80
N ALA A 168 5.80 10.27 6.86
CA ALA A 168 6.39 8.93 6.84
C ALA A 168 7.83 8.91 6.27
N GLY A 169 8.35 10.07 5.82
CA GLY A 169 9.72 10.23 5.33
C GLY A 169 9.88 10.01 3.82
N PHE A 170 8.81 10.13 3.03
CA PHE A 170 8.83 9.94 1.57
C PHE A 170 8.69 11.25 0.81
#